data_a5aa030066f128bc075cdcd6477db9a8
#
_entry.id   a5aa030066f128bc075cdcd6477db9a8
#
_cell.length_a   1.000
_cell.length_b   1.000
_cell.length_c   1.000
_cell.angle_alpha   90.00
_cell.angle_beta   90.00
_cell.angle_gamma   90.00
#
_symmetry.space_group_name_H-M   'P 1'
#
loop_
_entity.id
_entity.type
_entity.pdbx_description
1 polymer ?
#
loop_
_entity_poly.entity_id
_entity_poly.type
_entity_poly.pdbx_seq_one_letter_code
_entity_poly.pdbx_strand_id
1 'polypeptide(L)'
;ETADGGIVMAVNPDGTVRWQQKSAATFPNSGISLSIDGQLYVGNSDGDMLCYSQESGDLIWKFRTQGQIRSVPAIDNDGNIYFGDGKGYFYVLSSKGKLSYKEIQLGANIWSSPVIDKNGIIYICADVTKSSEPGKVYALRTHATGAQQGWSMRSGDYRRSARKQ
;
A
#
# COMPACT_ATOMS: atom_id res chain seq x y z
N GLU A 1 3.33 28.11 12.43
CA GLU A 1 4.08 26.84 12.50
C GLU A 1 3.43 25.90 11.51
N THR A 2 4.13 25.64 10.43
CA THR A 2 3.70 24.69 9.42
C THR A 2 3.87 23.30 10.01
N ALA A 3 2.79 22.60 10.31
CA ALA A 3 2.85 21.18 10.53
C ALA A 3 3.54 20.56 9.30
N ASP A 4 4.66 19.89 9.51
CA ASP A 4 5.41 19.20 8.46
C ASP A 4 4.57 18.02 7.93
N GLY A 5 3.63 18.34 7.05
CA GLY A 5 2.81 17.37 6.35
C GLY A 5 3.57 16.75 5.18
N GLY A 6 2.94 15.80 4.51
CA GLY A 6 3.45 15.17 3.31
C GLY A 6 2.91 15.81 2.02
N ILE A 7 3.60 15.55 0.92
CA ILE A 7 3.15 15.93 -0.43
C ILE A 7 3.16 14.69 -1.30
N VAL A 8 2.06 14.45 -2.02
CA VAL A 8 1.99 13.53 -3.14
C VAL A 8 1.95 14.36 -4.41
N MET A 9 2.83 14.07 -5.37
CA MET A 9 2.89 14.85 -6.61
C MET A 9 3.15 13.95 -7.81
N ALA A 10 2.67 14.37 -8.97
CA ALA A 10 3.06 13.83 -10.27
C ALA A 10 3.91 14.85 -11.00
N VAL A 11 5.00 14.35 -11.59
CA VAL A 11 5.97 15.17 -12.36
C VAL A 11 5.99 14.66 -13.79
N ASN A 12 5.92 15.58 -14.74
CA ASN A 12 6.06 15.27 -16.16
C ASN A 12 7.53 14.92 -16.52
N PRO A 13 7.79 14.26 -17.66
CA PRO A 13 9.15 13.93 -18.10
C PRO A 13 10.09 15.13 -18.27
N ASP A 14 9.53 16.32 -18.48
CA ASP A 14 10.27 17.60 -18.61
C ASP A 14 10.59 18.24 -17.24
N GLY A 15 10.19 17.60 -16.13
CA GLY A 15 10.41 18.07 -14.76
C GLY A 15 9.34 19.03 -14.23
N THR A 16 8.34 19.40 -15.03
CA THR A 16 7.23 20.23 -14.56
C THR A 16 6.27 19.46 -13.67
N VAL A 17 5.70 20.10 -12.66
CA VAL A 17 4.68 19.49 -11.79
C VAL A 17 3.34 19.43 -12.54
N ARG A 18 2.83 18.21 -12.75
CA ARG A 18 1.51 17.98 -13.34
C ARG A 18 0.40 18.29 -12.36
N TRP A 19 0.53 17.76 -11.14
CA TRP A 19 -0.34 18.06 -10.01
C TRP A 19 0.39 17.76 -8.69
N GLN A 20 -0.11 18.35 -7.60
CA GLN A 20 0.35 18.05 -6.24
C GLN A 20 -0.80 18.13 -5.24
N GLN A 21 -0.78 17.23 -4.24
CA GLN A 21 -1.72 17.20 -3.13
C GLN A 21 -0.96 17.28 -1.81
N LYS A 22 -1.36 18.20 -0.94
CA LYS A 22 -0.83 18.34 0.40
C LYS A 22 -1.62 17.47 1.38
N SER A 23 -0.93 16.87 2.32
CA SER A 23 -1.49 16.09 3.42
C SER A 23 -1.00 16.66 4.74
N ALA A 24 -1.86 16.78 5.73
CA ALA A 24 -1.44 17.14 7.09
C ALA A 24 -0.59 16.01 7.72
N ALA A 25 -0.83 14.75 7.32
CA ALA A 25 -0.05 13.61 7.75
C ALA A 25 1.18 13.40 6.86
N THR A 26 2.25 12.89 7.46
CA THR A 26 3.47 12.50 6.72
C THR A 26 3.30 11.15 6.03
N PHE A 27 4.19 10.83 5.09
CA PHE A 27 4.27 9.54 4.40
C PHE A 27 5.55 8.79 4.81
N PRO A 28 5.63 8.23 6.05
CA PRO A 28 6.85 7.69 6.61
C PRO A 28 7.22 6.37 5.90
N ASN A 29 8.26 6.40 5.09
CA ASN A 29 8.75 5.25 4.32
C ASN A 29 7.67 4.56 3.45
N SER A 30 6.52 5.21 3.25
CA SER A 30 5.48 4.71 2.36
C SER A 30 5.92 4.86 0.91
N GLY A 31 5.73 3.81 0.13
CA GLY A 31 5.78 3.90 -1.32
C GLY A 31 4.38 3.96 -1.91
N ILE A 32 4.35 4.25 -3.19
CA ILE A 32 3.12 4.36 -3.98
C ILE A 32 2.96 3.10 -4.82
N SER A 33 1.72 2.61 -4.94
CA SER A 33 1.34 1.61 -5.93
C SER A 33 0.37 2.22 -6.94
N LEU A 34 0.51 1.83 -8.19
CA LEU A 34 -0.34 2.24 -9.30
C LEU A 34 -1.13 1.05 -9.83
N SER A 35 -2.45 1.22 -9.94
CA SER A 35 -3.28 0.26 -10.65
C SER A 35 -3.29 0.52 -12.16
N ILE A 36 -3.65 -0.49 -12.94
CA ILE A 36 -3.83 -0.35 -14.40
C ILE A 36 -4.98 0.60 -14.74
N ASP A 37 -5.93 0.78 -13.82
CA ASP A 37 -7.08 1.68 -13.99
C ASP A 37 -6.76 3.14 -13.63
N GLY A 38 -5.48 3.47 -13.42
CA GLY A 38 -5.06 4.85 -13.16
C GLY A 38 -5.36 5.34 -11.75
N GLN A 39 -5.43 4.45 -10.77
CA GLN A 39 -5.54 4.79 -9.35
C GLN A 39 -4.20 4.64 -8.65
N LEU A 40 -3.90 5.58 -7.76
CA LEU A 40 -2.68 5.64 -6.99
C LEU A 40 -3.00 5.42 -5.52
N TYR A 41 -2.31 4.48 -4.87
CA TYR A 41 -2.52 4.14 -3.46
C TYR A 41 -1.28 4.44 -2.63
N VAL A 42 -1.50 5.11 -1.48
CA VAL A 42 -0.43 5.44 -0.53
C VAL A 42 -0.96 5.47 0.90
N GLY A 43 -0.19 4.91 1.83
CA GLY A 43 -0.48 4.98 3.27
C GLY A 43 0.19 6.19 3.92
N ASN A 44 -0.36 6.68 5.04
CA ASN A 44 0.21 7.80 5.78
C ASN A 44 0.43 7.49 7.28
N SER A 45 1.04 8.44 8.00
CA SER A 45 1.34 8.33 9.44
C SER A 45 0.09 8.31 10.31
N ASP A 46 -1.01 8.85 9.85
CA ASP A 46 -2.28 8.86 10.59
C ASP A 46 -3.03 7.53 10.48
N GLY A 47 -2.55 6.61 9.63
CA GLY A 47 -3.20 5.33 9.36
C GLY A 47 -4.29 5.42 8.30
N ASP A 48 -4.24 6.41 7.43
CA ASP A 48 -5.12 6.46 6.27
C ASP A 48 -4.46 5.79 5.07
N MET A 49 -5.15 4.85 4.45
CA MET A 49 -4.90 4.43 3.08
C MET A 49 -5.65 5.38 2.15
N LEU A 50 -4.92 6.07 1.29
CA LEU A 50 -5.43 7.09 0.38
C LEU A 50 -5.41 6.58 -1.05
N CYS A 51 -6.47 6.86 -1.79
CA CYS A 51 -6.55 6.61 -3.21
C CYS A 51 -6.70 7.92 -3.96
N TYR A 52 -5.81 8.18 -4.90
CA TYR A 52 -5.84 9.37 -5.76
C TYR A 52 -5.99 8.97 -7.22
N SER A 53 -6.56 9.87 -8.01
CA SER A 53 -6.53 9.79 -9.47
C SER A 53 -5.09 10.03 -9.96
N GLN A 54 -4.54 9.13 -10.75
CA GLN A 54 -3.24 9.32 -11.39
C GLN A 54 -3.23 10.52 -12.34
N GLU A 55 -4.37 10.79 -12.96
CA GLU A 55 -4.48 11.85 -13.97
C GLU A 55 -4.57 13.25 -13.35
N SER A 56 -5.50 13.44 -12.40
CA SER A 56 -5.81 14.76 -11.81
C SER A 56 -5.21 14.99 -10.43
N GLY A 57 -4.82 13.93 -9.72
CA GLY A 57 -4.39 14.01 -8.33
C GLY A 57 -5.55 14.14 -7.33
N ASP A 58 -6.81 14.06 -7.78
CA ASP A 58 -7.95 14.16 -6.87
C ASP A 58 -8.03 12.97 -5.95
N LEU A 59 -8.35 13.22 -4.67
CA LEU A 59 -8.62 12.18 -3.69
C LEU A 59 -9.94 11.50 -4.03
N ILE A 60 -9.88 10.19 -4.37
CA ILE A 60 -11.06 9.39 -4.73
C ILE A 60 -11.72 8.85 -3.47
N TRP A 61 -10.92 8.25 -2.57
CA TRP A 61 -11.37 7.76 -1.27
C TRP A 61 -10.24 7.67 -0.25
N LYS A 62 -10.65 7.54 1.00
CA LYS A 62 -9.80 7.35 2.17
C LYS A 62 -10.36 6.24 3.05
N PHE A 63 -9.50 5.33 3.52
CA PHE A 63 -9.83 4.28 4.47
C PHE A 63 -8.96 4.38 5.71
N ARG A 64 -9.57 4.42 6.90
CA ARG A 64 -8.86 4.51 8.19
C ARG A 64 -8.56 3.12 8.74
N THR A 65 -7.29 2.87 9.09
CA THR A 65 -6.80 1.68 9.79
C THR A 65 -6.59 1.93 11.28
N GLN A 66 -6.13 0.91 12.01
CA GLN A 66 -5.85 0.98 13.44
C GLN A 66 -4.51 1.66 13.77
N GLY A 67 -3.57 1.67 12.85
CA GLY A 67 -2.22 2.19 13.03
C GLY A 67 -1.65 2.86 11.78
N GLN A 68 -0.53 3.54 11.91
CA GLN A 68 0.17 4.17 10.78
C GLN A 68 0.50 3.15 9.68
N ILE A 69 0.48 3.57 8.43
CA ILE A 69 0.79 2.70 7.29
C ILE A 69 2.16 3.08 6.73
N ARG A 70 3.10 2.13 6.77
CA ARG A 70 4.46 2.26 6.20
C ARG A 70 4.70 1.28 5.06
N SER A 71 3.86 0.27 4.93
CA SER A 71 3.94 -0.70 3.84
C SER A 71 3.50 -0.08 2.52
N VAL A 72 4.17 -0.48 1.43
CA VAL A 72 3.69 -0.20 0.07
C VAL A 72 2.58 -1.20 -0.23
N PRO A 73 1.38 -0.78 -0.63
CA PRO A 73 0.30 -1.70 -0.96
C PRO A 73 0.66 -2.61 -2.13
N ALA A 74 0.14 -3.84 -2.14
CA ALA A 74 0.16 -4.70 -3.32
C ALA A 74 -1.25 -4.76 -3.92
N ILE A 75 -1.34 -4.88 -5.25
CA ILE A 75 -2.61 -4.90 -5.98
C ILE A 75 -2.68 -6.18 -6.79
N ASP A 76 -3.78 -6.92 -6.68
CA ASP A 76 -4.04 -8.10 -7.52
C ASP A 76 -4.74 -7.74 -8.85
N ASN A 77 -4.91 -8.74 -9.73
CA ASN A 77 -5.52 -8.51 -11.03
C ASN A 77 -6.99 -8.07 -10.98
N ASP A 78 -7.68 -8.33 -9.86
CA ASP A 78 -9.06 -7.88 -9.64
C ASP A 78 -9.14 -6.49 -9.01
N GLY A 79 -7.97 -5.86 -8.74
CA GLY A 79 -7.88 -4.54 -8.15
C GLY A 79 -8.03 -4.53 -6.63
N ASN A 80 -7.94 -5.67 -5.95
CA ASN A 80 -7.89 -5.70 -4.49
C ASN A 80 -6.54 -5.23 -3.99
N ILE A 81 -6.55 -4.50 -2.87
CA ILE A 81 -5.40 -3.80 -2.30
C ILE A 81 -5.04 -4.45 -0.97
N TYR A 82 -3.80 -4.89 -0.84
CA TYR A 82 -3.26 -5.64 0.29
C TYR A 82 -2.17 -4.83 1.00
N PHE A 83 -2.27 -4.66 2.33
CA PHE A 83 -1.27 -3.92 3.10
C PHE A 83 -1.37 -4.23 4.59
N GLY A 84 -0.37 -3.79 5.34
CA GLY A 84 -0.33 -3.90 6.80
C GLY A 84 -0.18 -2.56 7.48
N ASP A 85 -0.48 -2.50 8.76
CA ASP A 85 -0.34 -1.31 9.58
C ASP A 85 0.58 -1.49 10.80
N GLY A 86 0.87 -0.39 11.50
CA GLY A 86 1.73 -0.33 12.68
C GLY A 86 1.12 -0.90 13.96
N LYS A 87 -0.08 -1.44 13.90
CA LYS A 87 -0.71 -2.22 14.98
C LYS A 87 -0.77 -3.71 14.65
N GLY A 88 -0.13 -4.13 13.55
CA GLY A 88 -0.01 -5.52 13.15
C GLY A 88 -1.25 -6.09 12.47
N TYR A 89 -2.16 -5.24 12.01
CA TYR A 89 -3.31 -5.67 11.23
C TYR A 89 -2.99 -5.71 9.75
N PHE A 90 -3.43 -6.77 9.11
CA PHE A 90 -3.41 -6.97 7.67
C PHE A 90 -4.80 -6.68 7.08
N TYR A 91 -4.85 -5.92 6.02
CA TYR A 91 -6.06 -5.43 5.38
C TYR A 91 -6.14 -5.88 3.93
N VAL A 92 -7.37 -6.11 3.47
CA VAL A 92 -7.71 -6.31 2.07
C VAL A 92 -8.86 -5.39 1.73
N LEU A 93 -8.62 -4.41 0.85
CA LEU A 93 -9.65 -3.50 0.36
C LEU A 93 -9.94 -3.78 -1.11
N SER A 94 -11.18 -3.54 -1.51
CA SER A 94 -11.52 -3.45 -2.93
C SER A 94 -10.99 -2.14 -3.53
N SER A 95 -10.95 -2.01 -4.86
CA SER A 95 -10.62 -0.77 -5.58
C SER A 95 -11.50 0.42 -5.20
N LYS A 96 -12.66 0.17 -4.59
CA LYS A 96 -13.58 1.21 -4.08
C LYS A 96 -13.32 1.62 -2.63
N GLY A 97 -12.23 1.16 -2.02
CA GLY A 97 -11.86 1.47 -0.63
C GLY A 97 -12.73 0.79 0.42
N LYS A 98 -13.45 -0.26 0.07
CA LYS A 98 -14.28 -1.03 1.01
C LYS A 98 -13.51 -2.26 1.49
N LEU A 99 -13.59 -2.54 2.79
CA LEU A 99 -13.00 -3.74 3.39
C LEU A 99 -13.63 -4.98 2.76
N SER A 100 -12.80 -5.84 2.15
CA SER A 100 -13.24 -7.07 1.50
C SER A 100 -13.42 -8.21 2.51
N TYR A 101 -12.57 -8.23 3.56
CA TYR A 101 -12.59 -9.19 4.66
C TYR A 101 -12.30 -8.45 5.96
N LYS A 102 -12.76 -9.00 7.09
CA LYS A 102 -12.34 -8.52 8.40
C LYS A 102 -10.81 -8.55 8.49
N GLU A 103 -10.24 -7.47 8.99
CA GLU A 103 -8.79 -7.36 9.20
C GLU A 103 -8.27 -8.47 10.12
N ILE A 104 -7.05 -8.94 9.88
CA ILE A 104 -6.41 -10.02 10.63
C ILE A 104 -5.20 -9.45 11.36
N GLN A 105 -5.15 -9.61 12.66
CA GLN A 105 -3.95 -9.28 13.43
C GLN A 105 -2.93 -10.40 13.30
N LEU A 106 -1.78 -10.11 12.66
CA LEU A 106 -0.70 -11.06 12.42
C LEU A 106 0.46 -10.90 13.41
N GLY A 107 0.59 -9.74 14.06
CA GLY A 107 1.70 -9.46 14.96
C GLY A 107 1.54 -8.14 15.70
N ALA A 108 2.67 -7.59 16.17
CA ALA A 108 2.74 -6.30 16.86
C ALA A 108 2.70 -5.12 15.87
N ASN A 109 3.36 -5.29 14.74
CA ASN A 109 3.35 -4.34 13.64
C ASN A 109 3.65 -5.04 12.31
N ILE A 110 3.24 -4.41 11.20
CA ILE A 110 3.54 -4.85 9.84
C ILE A 110 4.13 -3.65 9.09
N TRP A 111 5.45 -3.62 9.01
CA TRP A 111 6.19 -2.63 8.23
C TRP A 111 6.59 -3.12 6.85
N SER A 112 6.55 -4.43 6.64
CA SER A 112 6.87 -5.04 5.35
C SER A 112 5.78 -4.75 4.33
N SER A 113 6.19 -4.60 3.09
CA SER A 113 5.27 -4.55 1.95
C SER A 113 4.92 -5.97 1.53
N PRO A 114 3.63 -6.29 1.32
CA PRO A 114 3.23 -7.59 0.84
C PRO A 114 3.72 -7.85 -0.58
N VAL A 115 3.91 -9.11 -0.91
CA VAL A 115 4.21 -9.59 -2.26
C VAL A 115 3.16 -10.63 -2.64
N ILE A 116 2.61 -10.52 -3.84
CA ILE A 116 1.65 -11.46 -4.40
C ILE A 116 2.37 -12.28 -5.45
N ASP A 117 2.33 -13.61 -5.34
CA ASP A 117 2.87 -14.50 -6.37
C ASP A 117 1.87 -14.72 -7.51
N LYS A 118 2.30 -15.43 -8.55
CA LYS A 118 1.47 -15.76 -9.72
C LYS A 118 0.25 -16.63 -9.39
N ASN A 119 0.26 -17.31 -8.25
CA ASN A 119 -0.83 -18.18 -7.79
C ASN A 119 -1.78 -17.46 -6.80
N GLY A 120 -1.57 -16.16 -6.54
CA GLY A 120 -2.35 -15.38 -5.61
C GLY A 120 -2.01 -15.62 -4.14
N ILE A 121 -0.85 -16.20 -3.83
CA ILE A 121 -0.38 -16.31 -2.45
C ILE A 121 0.30 -15.00 -2.07
N ILE A 122 -0.07 -14.47 -0.91
CA ILE A 122 0.48 -13.22 -0.38
C ILE A 122 1.51 -13.55 0.70
N TYR A 123 2.70 -13.01 0.53
CA TYR A 123 3.78 -13.11 1.51
C TYR A 123 3.95 -11.78 2.22
N ILE A 124 3.97 -11.81 3.55
CA ILE A 124 4.10 -10.62 4.38
C ILE A 124 4.83 -10.95 5.68
N CYS A 125 5.64 -10.03 6.20
CA CYS A 125 6.34 -10.18 7.46
C CYS A 125 5.64 -9.33 8.53
N ALA A 126 5.51 -9.87 9.73
CA ALA A 126 5.06 -9.14 10.90
C ALA A 126 6.03 -9.36 12.06
N ASP A 127 6.26 -8.31 12.83
CA ASP A 127 7.01 -8.41 14.09
C ASP A 127 6.12 -9.00 15.19
N VAL A 128 6.76 -9.64 16.16
CA VAL A 128 6.08 -10.22 17.32
C VAL A 128 6.08 -9.23 18.49
N THR A 129 5.16 -9.44 19.43
CA THR A 129 5.01 -8.55 20.61
C THR A 129 6.14 -8.65 21.61
N LYS A 130 6.91 -9.74 21.59
CA LYS A 130 8.03 -9.98 22.50
C LYS A 130 9.35 -9.87 21.76
N SER A 131 10.25 -9.02 22.24
CA SER A 131 11.58 -8.81 21.64
C SER A 131 12.47 -10.05 21.62
N SER A 132 12.11 -11.10 22.37
CA SER A 132 12.81 -12.38 22.40
C SER A 132 12.36 -13.38 21.35
N GLU A 133 11.28 -13.10 20.62
CA GLU A 133 10.78 -13.96 19.54
C GLU A 133 11.17 -13.38 18.19
N PRO A 134 11.57 -14.19 17.22
CA PRO A 134 11.83 -13.73 15.86
C PRO A 134 10.53 -13.27 15.17
N GLY A 135 10.64 -12.26 14.32
CA GLY A 135 9.54 -11.87 13.42
C GLY A 135 9.05 -13.07 12.59
N LYS A 136 7.81 -13.01 12.14
CA LYS A 136 7.16 -14.10 11.39
C LYS A 136 6.95 -13.71 9.93
N VAL A 137 7.14 -14.67 9.05
CA VAL A 137 6.75 -14.59 7.65
C VAL A 137 5.47 -15.39 7.46
N TYR A 138 4.47 -14.75 6.91
CA TYR A 138 3.18 -15.38 6.61
C TYR A 138 3.04 -15.59 5.11
N ALA A 139 2.55 -16.77 4.73
CA ALA A 139 2.05 -17.07 3.40
C ALA A 139 0.52 -17.18 3.50
N LEU A 140 -0.17 -16.18 3.03
CA LEU A 140 -1.62 -16.08 3.16
C LEU A 140 -2.28 -16.49 1.84
N ARG A 141 -3.14 -17.49 1.90
CA ARG A 141 -4.00 -17.84 0.78
C ARG A 141 -5.30 -17.04 0.91
N THR A 142 -5.46 -16.11 0.00
CA THR A 142 -6.67 -15.28 -0.13
C THR A 142 -7.35 -15.63 -1.46
N HIS A 143 -8.33 -14.83 -1.87
CA HIS A 143 -8.87 -14.90 -3.22
C HIS A 143 -8.08 -14.04 -4.24
N ALA A 144 -6.84 -13.68 -3.92
CA ALA A 144 -6.00 -12.91 -4.83
C ALA A 144 -5.76 -13.67 -6.15
N THR A 145 -5.89 -12.97 -7.26
CA THR A 145 -5.81 -13.53 -8.61
C THR A 145 -4.42 -13.35 -9.26
N GLY A 146 -3.40 -13.20 -8.41
CA GLY A 146 -2.03 -12.86 -8.85
C GLY A 146 -1.79 -11.35 -8.87
N ALA A 147 -0.52 -10.95 -8.89
CA ALA A 147 -0.17 -9.55 -8.90
C ALA A 147 -0.54 -8.87 -10.23
N GLN A 148 -1.11 -7.68 -10.14
CA GLN A 148 -1.34 -6.83 -11.30
C GLN A 148 -0.01 -6.41 -11.94
N GLN A 149 0.03 -6.22 -13.25
CA GLN A 149 1.22 -5.74 -13.94
C GLN A 149 1.49 -4.26 -13.67
N GLY A 150 2.75 -3.83 -13.81
CA GLY A 150 3.17 -2.45 -13.59
C GLY A 150 3.64 -2.19 -12.16
N TRP A 151 3.35 -1.02 -11.59
CA TRP A 151 3.76 -0.61 -10.25
C TRP A 151 2.73 -1.00 -9.17
N SER A 152 2.20 -2.22 -9.25
CA SER A 152 1.17 -2.73 -8.36
C SER A 152 1.68 -3.17 -6.98
N MET A 153 2.98 -3.19 -6.76
CA MET A 153 3.61 -3.48 -5.47
C MET A 153 5.00 -2.85 -5.38
N ARG A 154 5.65 -2.95 -4.23
CA ARG A 154 6.98 -2.39 -4.02
C ARG A 154 7.97 -2.91 -5.08
N SER A 155 8.66 -1.99 -5.75
CA SER A 155 9.61 -2.24 -6.85
C SER A 155 8.97 -2.79 -8.12
N GLY A 156 7.69 -2.52 -8.35
CA GLY A 156 6.97 -2.79 -9.59
C GLY A 156 6.10 -4.03 -9.55
N ASP A 157 6.52 -5.11 -10.16
CA ASP A 157 5.80 -6.37 -10.28
C ASP A 157 6.34 -7.45 -9.30
N TYR A 158 5.78 -8.66 -9.35
CA TYR A 158 6.22 -9.80 -8.54
C TYR A 158 7.68 -10.20 -8.79
N ARG A 159 8.27 -9.80 -9.93
CA ARG A 159 9.70 -10.01 -10.26
C ARG A 159 10.57 -8.91 -9.69
N ARG A 160 9.97 -7.86 -9.10
CA ARG A 160 10.66 -6.66 -8.61
C ARG A 160 11.59 -6.04 -9.63
N SER A 161 11.18 -6.08 -10.90
CA SER A 161 11.99 -5.60 -12.00
C SER A 161 12.20 -4.09 -11.97
N ALA A 162 11.37 -3.34 -11.26
CA ALA A 162 11.36 -1.88 -11.19
C ALA A 162 11.44 -1.21 -12.59
N ARG A 163 11.09 -1.95 -13.62
CA ARG A 163 11.12 -1.50 -15.02
C ARG A 163 9.72 -1.59 -15.60
N LYS A 164 9.36 -0.56 -16.36
CA LYS A 164 8.16 -0.61 -17.20
C LYS A 164 8.45 -1.60 -18.32
N GLN A 165 7.66 -2.66 -18.43
CA GLN A 165 7.67 -3.52 -19.62
C GLN A 165 6.84 -2.88 -20.71
#